data_20761f9825fb6854125cb3899fe29392
#
_entry.id   20761f9825fb6854125cb3899fe29392
#
_cell.length_a   1.000
_cell.length_b   1.000
_cell.length_c   1.000
_cell.angle_alpha   90.00
_cell.angle_beta   90.00
_cell.angle_gamma   90.00
#
_symmetry.space_group_name_H-M   'P 1'
#
loop_
_entity.id
_entity.type
_entity.pdbx_description
1 polymer ?
#
loop_
_entity_poly.entity_id
_entity_poly.type
_entity_poly.pdbx_seq_one_letter_code
_entity_poly.pdbx_strand_id
1 'polypeptide(L)'
;VIGTGFGQKIHIPGLQAHHRTQVVAVQHRDADKARAIAATHTIPHAFTSVEELVQHPEVQAVSIATPPFLHFEQAQTVLNAGKHVLLEKPTALSAAEAHTLLDLAQAKQVATAMDFEFRFVPAWQRLSELLMEGYVGQPRLIKIDWLVSGRADASRPWNWYARKDQGGGALGALGSHTFDYISWLFGPARRLCGRLSTTITTRPDPETGAGKSVDADDTANILLEMADGTPCQVTLSAVTYQGRGHWVEVYGDRGTLVLGSGNQTDYVHGFQLWAALAGQPLITVEIPSRLDFPKTYPDGRLAPFIRVVDHWVNSMDSGQYPAPSLREGVYSQLLMDLTHQSHEQGRWVDVPV
;
A
#
# COMPACT_ATOMS: atom_id res chain seq x y z
N VAL A 1 -4.12 -9.31 -15.88
CA VAL A 1 -4.45 -8.91 -14.49
C VAL A 1 -4.94 -10.13 -13.73
N ILE A 2 -4.41 -10.34 -12.54
CA ILE A 2 -4.83 -11.40 -11.61
C ILE A 2 -5.56 -10.73 -10.43
N GLY A 3 -6.76 -11.26 -10.07
CA GLY A 3 -7.61 -10.65 -9.04
C GLY A 3 -8.65 -9.69 -9.61
N THR A 4 -9.90 -9.86 -9.18
CA THR A 4 -11.06 -9.21 -9.79
C THR A 4 -11.87 -8.35 -8.83
N GLY A 5 -11.38 -8.16 -7.60
CA GLY A 5 -11.93 -7.21 -6.62
C GLY A 5 -11.40 -5.80 -6.88
N PHE A 6 -10.27 -5.49 -6.28
CA PHE A 6 -9.56 -4.23 -6.48
C PHE A 6 -9.01 -4.14 -7.92
N GLY A 7 -8.52 -5.26 -8.45
CA GLY A 7 -8.04 -5.35 -9.83
C GLY A 7 -9.06 -4.88 -10.88
N GLN A 8 -10.34 -5.24 -10.74
CA GLN A 8 -11.39 -4.77 -11.65
C GLN A 8 -11.70 -3.27 -11.48
N LYS A 9 -11.61 -2.75 -10.24
CA LYS A 9 -11.95 -1.35 -9.96
C LYS A 9 -10.85 -0.36 -10.33
N ILE A 10 -9.59 -0.73 -10.13
CA ILE A 10 -8.43 0.17 -10.25
C ILE A 10 -7.45 -0.33 -11.30
N HIS A 11 -6.95 -1.58 -11.20
CA HIS A 11 -5.85 -2.02 -12.08
C HIS A 11 -6.27 -2.10 -13.54
N ILE A 12 -7.40 -2.73 -13.86
CA ILE A 12 -7.86 -2.82 -15.26
C ILE A 12 -8.10 -1.42 -15.83
N PRO A 13 -8.93 -0.53 -15.22
CA PRO A 13 -9.13 0.81 -15.75
C PRO A 13 -7.85 1.65 -15.82
N GLY A 14 -6.98 1.54 -14.83
CA GLY A 14 -5.72 2.29 -14.80
C GLY A 14 -4.75 1.84 -15.89
N LEU A 15 -4.59 0.53 -16.09
CA LEU A 15 -3.78 -0.03 -17.16
C LEU A 15 -4.38 0.29 -18.55
N GLN A 16 -5.71 0.28 -18.71
CA GLN A 16 -6.36 0.68 -19.96
C GLN A 16 -6.25 2.19 -20.24
N ALA A 17 -6.18 3.01 -19.20
CA ALA A 17 -6.01 4.45 -19.34
C ALA A 17 -4.56 4.87 -19.64
N HIS A 18 -3.59 4.04 -19.30
CA HIS A 18 -2.17 4.30 -19.55
C HIS A 18 -1.83 4.05 -21.02
N HIS A 19 -1.19 5.02 -21.68
CA HIS A 19 -0.98 5.04 -23.14
C HIS A 19 0.00 3.97 -23.68
N ARG A 20 0.77 3.32 -22.80
CA ARG A 20 1.78 2.31 -23.16
C ARG A 20 1.43 0.91 -22.70
N THR A 21 0.25 0.69 -22.13
CA THR A 21 -0.18 -0.64 -21.66
C THR A 21 -1.47 -1.07 -22.32
N GLN A 22 -1.60 -2.39 -22.53
CA GLN A 22 -2.81 -3.03 -23.01
C GLN A 22 -3.14 -4.22 -22.11
N VAL A 23 -4.36 -4.27 -21.60
CA VAL A 23 -4.84 -5.42 -20.83
C VAL A 23 -5.29 -6.51 -21.80
N VAL A 24 -4.46 -7.52 -21.99
CA VAL A 24 -4.75 -8.64 -22.92
C VAL A 24 -5.40 -9.84 -22.25
N ALA A 25 -5.25 -9.96 -20.93
CA ALA A 25 -5.73 -11.14 -20.20
C ALA A 25 -6.20 -10.79 -18.79
N VAL A 26 -7.22 -11.51 -18.32
CA VAL A 26 -7.68 -11.49 -16.92
C VAL A 26 -7.77 -12.92 -16.39
N GLN A 27 -7.44 -13.11 -15.11
CA GLN A 27 -7.53 -14.40 -14.43
C GLN A 27 -8.50 -14.31 -13.24
N HIS A 28 -9.38 -15.30 -13.15
CA HIS A 28 -10.20 -15.60 -11.99
C HIS A 28 -10.46 -17.10 -11.91
N ARG A 29 -10.39 -17.71 -10.69
CA ARG A 29 -10.60 -19.16 -10.48
C ARG A 29 -11.98 -19.68 -10.98
N ASP A 30 -12.97 -18.81 -11.01
CA ASP A 30 -14.31 -19.08 -11.56
C ASP A 30 -14.32 -18.62 -13.03
N ALA A 31 -14.51 -19.58 -13.94
CA ALA A 31 -14.47 -19.35 -15.39
C ALA A 31 -15.57 -18.39 -15.90
N ASP A 32 -16.76 -18.44 -15.30
CA ASP A 32 -17.86 -17.54 -15.70
C ASP A 32 -17.57 -16.10 -15.30
N LYS A 33 -17.01 -15.90 -14.11
CA LYS A 33 -16.55 -14.57 -13.67
C LYS A 33 -15.39 -14.06 -14.51
N ALA A 34 -14.41 -14.91 -14.83
CA ALA A 34 -13.32 -14.52 -15.71
C ALA A 34 -13.84 -14.02 -17.07
N ARG A 35 -14.73 -14.77 -17.70
CA ARG A 35 -15.37 -14.40 -18.99
C ARG A 35 -16.21 -13.14 -18.87
N ALA A 36 -17.02 -13.01 -17.83
CA ALA A 36 -17.85 -11.81 -17.60
C ALA A 36 -17.01 -10.54 -17.47
N ILE A 37 -15.90 -10.60 -16.73
CA ILE A 37 -14.99 -9.45 -16.56
C ILE A 37 -14.29 -9.13 -17.88
N ALA A 38 -13.80 -10.15 -18.59
CA ALA A 38 -13.18 -9.98 -19.91
C ALA A 38 -14.13 -9.27 -20.88
N ALA A 39 -15.39 -9.71 -20.94
CA ALA A 39 -16.41 -9.09 -21.77
C ALA A 39 -16.72 -7.64 -21.34
N THR A 40 -16.87 -7.37 -20.04
CA THR A 40 -17.17 -6.03 -19.51
C THR A 40 -16.07 -5.02 -19.85
N HIS A 41 -14.82 -5.43 -19.83
CA HIS A 41 -13.66 -4.57 -20.04
C HIS A 41 -13.02 -4.73 -21.43
N THR A 42 -13.64 -5.48 -22.34
CA THR A 42 -13.15 -5.74 -23.70
C THR A 42 -11.72 -6.34 -23.68
N ILE A 43 -11.48 -7.30 -22.77
CA ILE A 43 -10.21 -8.01 -22.64
C ILE A 43 -10.27 -9.29 -23.48
N PRO A 44 -9.29 -9.54 -24.39
CA PRO A 44 -9.33 -10.65 -25.31
C PRO A 44 -9.38 -12.04 -24.67
N HIS A 45 -8.62 -12.25 -23.58
CA HIS A 45 -8.41 -13.56 -22.99
C HIS A 45 -8.86 -13.63 -21.52
N ALA A 46 -9.48 -14.74 -21.15
CA ALA A 46 -9.91 -15.06 -19.80
C ALA A 46 -9.35 -16.43 -19.40
N PHE A 47 -8.60 -16.49 -18.31
CA PHE A 47 -7.96 -17.70 -17.80
C PHE A 47 -8.48 -18.07 -16.42
N THR A 48 -8.42 -19.36 -16.08
CA THR A 48 -8.77 -19.86 -14.75
C THR A 48 -7.54 -20.17 -13.89
N SER A 49 -6.36 -20.33 -14.50
CA SER A 49 -5.11 -20.52 -13.78
C SER A 49 -4.09 -19.42 -14.11
N VAL A 50 -3.19 -19.17 -13.15
CA VAL A 50 -2.07 -18.22 -13.32
C VAL A 50 -1.05 -18.79 -14.32
N GLU A 51 -0.83 -20.10 -14.27
CA GLU A 51 0.09 -20.82 -15.14
C GLU A 51 -0.30 -20.66 -16.62
N GLU A 52 -1.58 -20.82 -16.95
CA GLU A 52 -2.09 -20.61 -18.30
C GLU A 52 -1.89 -19.15 -18.76
N LEU A 53 -2.21 -18.20 -17.87
CA LEU A 53 -2.06 -16.78 -18.15
C LEU A 53 -0.61 -16.41 -18.48
N VAL A 54 0.37 -16.86 -17.69
CA VAL A 54 1.79 -16.48 -17.88
C VAL A 54 2.43 -17.16 -19.09
N GLN A 55 1.86 -18.28 -19.58
CA GLN A 55 2.31 -18.95 -20.80
C GLN A 55 1.79 -18.27 -22.07
N HIS A 56 0.80 -17.40 -21.98
CA HIS A 56 0.26 -16.73 -23.17
C HIS A 56 1.30 -15.78 -23.78
N PRO A 57 1.56 -15.86 -25.10
CA PRO A 57 2.66 -15.14 -25.74
C PRO A 57 2.52 -13.61 -25.68
N GLU A 58 1.29 -13.09 -25.66
CA GLU A 58 1.04 -11.64 -25.57
C GLU A 58 1.21 -11.09 -24.14
N VAL A 59 1.32 -11.94 -23.11
CA VAL A 59 1.54 -11.50 -21.73
C VAL A 59 3.02 -11.25 -21.48
N GLN A 60 3.39 -10.00 -21.35
CA GLN A 60 4.75 -9.56 -21.02
C GLN A 60 4.92 -9.24 -19.53
N ALA A 61 3.86 -8.76 -18.91
CA ALA A 61 3.83 -8.27 -17.56
C ALA A 61 2.51 -8.59 -16.88
N VAL A 62 2.50 -8.76 -15.56
CA VAL A 62 1.32 -9.17 -14.79
C VAL A 62 1.12 -8.24 -13.59
N SER A 63 -0.10 -7.74 -13.48
CA SER A 63 -0.55 -6.98 -12.31
C SER A 63 -1.38 -7.89 -11.41
N ILE A 64 -0.99 -8.02 -10.12
CA ILE A 64 -1.59 -8.90 -9.13
C ILE A 64 -2.31 -8.08 -8.07
N ALA A 65 -3.63 -8.26 -7.95
CA ALA A 65 -4.53 -7.54 -7.04
C ALA A 65 -5.50 -8.48 -6.31
N THR A 66 -5.00 -9.62 -5.90
CA THR A 66 -5.71 -10.61 -5.09
C THR A 66 -5.63 -10.27 -3.60
N PRO A 67 -6.28 -11.03 -2.70
CA PRO A 67 -5.97 -10.95 -1.27
C PRO A 67 -4.53 -11.37 -0.95
N PRO A 68 -3.92 -10.83 0.13
CA PRO A 68 -2.49 -10.99 0.44
C PRO A 68 -2.00 -12.44 0.54
N PHE A 69 -2.83 -13.34 1.06
CA PHE A 69 -2.47 -14.76 1.20
C PHE A 69 -2.25 -15.51 -0.13
N LEU A 70 -2.59 -14.90 -1.27
CA LEU A 70 -2.35 -15.43 -2.61
C LEU A 70 -1.15 -14.78 -3.30
N HIS A 71 -0.62 -13.69 -2.76
CA HIS A 71 0.40 -12.88 -3.42
C HIS A 71 1.68 -13.67 -3.65
N PHE A 72 2.18 -14.39 -2.65
CA PHE A 72 3.43 -15.13 -2.73
C PHE A 72 3.41 -16.16 -3.86
N GLU A 73 2.45 -17.08 -3.86
CA GLU A 73 2.36 -18.15 -4.86
C GLU A 73 2.17 -17.59 -6.28
N GLN A 74 1.28 -16.60 -6.43
CA GLN A 74 1.00 -15.99 -7.72
C GLN A 74 2.18 -15.20 -8.26
N ALA A 75 2.81 -14.36 -7.43
CA ALA A 75 3.99 -13.61 -7.84
C ALA A 75 5.17 -14.52 -8.16
N GLN A 76 5.37 -15.59 -7.38
CA GLN A 76 6.40 -16.60 -7.65
C GLN A 76 6.19 -17.29 -9.01
N THR A 77 4.95 -17.67 -9.34
CA THR A 77 4.60 -18.24 -10.64
C THR A 77 4.90 -17.26 -11.79
N VAL A 78 4.51 -16.00 -11.63
CA VAL A 78 4.76 -14.96 -12.64
C VAL A 78 6.24 -14.69 -12.83
N LEU A 79 7.00 -14.55 -11.73
CA LEU A 79 8.44 -14.29 -11.76
C LEU A 79 9.22 -15.49 -12.35
N ASN A 80 8.84 -16.74 -12.02
CA ASN A 80 9.43 -17.95 -12.60
C ASN A 80 9.27 -18.01 -14.12
N ALA A 81 8.14 -17.52 -14.64
CA ALA A 81 7.89 -17.39 -16.07
C ALA A 81 8.66 -16.23 -16.74
N GLY A 82 9.46 -15.48 -15.97
CA GLY A 82 10.24 -14.35 -16.49
C GLY A 82 9.39 -13.13 -16.86
N LYS A 83 8.21 -12.98 -16.26
CA LYS A 83 7.32 -11.84 -16.53
C LYS A 83 7.53 -10.75 -15.49
N HIS A 84 7.36 -9.48 -15.89
CA HIS A 84 7.39 -8.33 -15.00
C HIS A 84 6.16 -8.33 -14.08
N VAL A 85 6.30 -7.80 -12.84
CA VAL A 85 5.25 -7.84 -11.81
C VAL A 85 4.93 -6.46 -11.26
N LEU A 86 3.65 -6.09 -11.26
CA LEU A 86 3.09 -5.06 -10.40
C LEU A 86 2.26 -5.75 -9.33
N LEU A 87 2.64 -5.58 -8.06
CA LEU A 87 2.04 -6.31 -6.94
C LEU A 87 1.32 -5.34 -5.99
N GLU A 88 0.09 -5.72 -5.62
CA GLU A 88 -0.63 -5.07 -4.53
C GLU A 88 0.06 -5.30 -3.18
N LYS A 89 -0.16 -4.34 -2.31
CA LYS A 89 0.28 -4.44 -0.91
C LYS A 89 -0.79 -5.12 -0.02
N PRO A 90 -0.41 -5.71 1.10
CA PRO A 90 0.97 -6.02 1.51
C PRO A 90 1.62 -7.04 0.57
N THR A 91 2.96 -7.07 0.56
CA THR A 91 3.73 -7.85 -0.41
C THR A 91 3.45 -9.35 -0.33
N ALA A 92 3.37 -9.87 0.89
CA ALA A 92 3.16 -11.28 1.20
C ALA A 92 2.63 -11.43 2.64
N LEU A 93 2.63 -12.64 3.20
CA LEU A 93 2.25 -12.87 4.60
C LEU A 93 3.44 -12.76 5.57
N SER A 94 4.67 -12.74 5.06
CA SER A 94 5.90 -12.60 5.86
C SER A 94 7.01 -11.90 5.10
N ALA A 95 7.97 -11.34 5.84
CA ALA A 95 9.18 -10.76 5.25
C ALA A 95 10.03 -11.82 4.54
N ALA A 96 10.02 -13.06 4.99
CA ALA A 96 10.73 -14.18 4.34
C ALA A 96 10.16 -14.48 2.95
N GLU A 97 8.83 -14.55 2.82
CA GLU A 97 8.17 -14.69 1.52
C GLU A 97 8.48 -13.50 0.60
N ALA A 98 8.34 -12.28 1.11
CA ALA A 98 8.63 -11.07 0.34
C ALA A 98 10.09 -11.03 -0.14
N HIS A 99 11.04 -11.46 0.70
CA HIS A 99 12.46 -11.55 0.34
C HIS A 99 12.69 -12.59 -0.76
N THR A 100 12.06 -13.75 -0.66
CA THR A 100 12.11 -14.78 -1.70
C THR A 100 11.65 -14.26 -3.06
N LEU A 101 10.57 -13.46 -3.09
CA LEU A 101 10.11 -12.82 -4.34
C LEU A 101 11.12 -11.79 -4.88
N LEU A 102 11.75 -11.02 -4.00
CA LEU A 102 12.79 -10.06 -4.40
C LEU A 102 14.00 -10.76 -5.02
N ASP A 103 14.53 -11.81 -4.37
CA ASP A 103 15.64 -12.60 -4.87
C ASP A 103 15.34 -13.22 -6.24
N LEU A 104 14.11 -13.76 -6.38
CA LEU A 104 13.66 -14.34 -7.65
C LEU A 104 13.57 -13.29 -8.76
N ALA A 105 13.01 -12.11 -8.45
CA ALA A 105 12.92 -11.02 -9.42
C ALA A 105 14.31 -10.54 -9.90
N GLN A 106 15.27 -10.45 -8.96
CA GLN A 106 16.66 -10.12 -9.28
C GLN A 106 17.32 -11.20 -10.15
N ALA A 107 17.16 -12.48 -9.79
CA ALA A 107 17.70 -13.60 -10.56
C ALA A 107 17.12 -13.67 -11.99
N LYS A 108 15.87 -13.31 -12.17
CA LYS A 108 15.18 -13.26 -13.46
C LYS A 108 15.38 -11.93 -14.21
N GLN A 109 15.98 -10.95 -13.60
CA GLN A 109 16.19 -9.60 -14.16
C GLN A 109 14.90 -8.96 -14.68
N VAL A 110 13.81 -9.09 -13.94
CA VAL A 110 12.50 -8.53 -14.29
C VAL A 110 12.17 -7.30 -13.45
N ALA A 111 11.49 -6.34 -14.07
CA ALA A 111 11.01 -5.15 -13.39
C ALA A 111 9.85 -5.49 -12.45
N THR A 112 9.91 -4.97 -11.24
CA THR A 112 8.85 -5.08 -10.25
C THR A 112 8.42 -3.72 -9.77
N ALA A 113 7.12 -3.55 -9.46
CA ALA A 113 6.58 -2.38 -8.79
C ALA A 113 5.62 -2.81 -7.69
N MET A 114 5.61 -2.07 -6.59
CA MET A 114 4.60 -2.18 -5.54
C MET A 114 3.59 -1.06 -5.68
N ASP A 115 2.31 -1.35 -5.45
CA ASP A 115 1.28 -0.31 -5.48
C ASP A 115 1.29 0.53 -4.19
N PHE A 116 2.38 1.26 -4.00
CA PHE A 116 2.54 2.27 -2.96
C PHE A 116 2.17 3.65 -3.51
N GLU A 117 0.92 3.81 -3.84
CA GLU A 117 0.36 4.95 -4.60
C GLU A 117 0.57 6.32 -3.94
N PHE A 118 0.73 6.40 -2.60
CA PHE A 118 0.94 7.67 -1.90
C PHE A 118 2.21 8.40 -2.36
N ARG A 119 3.25 7.68 -2.78
CA ARG A 119 4.48 8.28 -3.34
C ARG A 119 4.23 9.14 -4.58
N PHE A 120 3.09 8.93 -5.23
CA PHE A 120 2.74 9.59 -6.50
C PHE A 120 1.62 10.63 -6.35
N VAL A 121 1.10 10.84 -5.15
CA VAL A 121 0.09 11.88 -4.85
C VAL A 121 0.79 13.26 -4.75
N PRO A 122 0.30 14.30 -5.45
CA PRO A 122 0.97 15.61 -5.55
C PRO A 122 1.36 16.23 -4.20
N ALA A 123 0.45 16.24 -3.23
CA ALA A 123 0.73 16.80 -1.91
C ALA A 123 1.82 16.03 -1.13
N TRP A 124 1.87 14.70 -1.29
CA TRP A 124 2.91 13.85 -0.72
C TRP A 124 4.27 14.08 -1.38
N GLN A 125 4.29 14.25 -2.71
CA GLN A 125 5.53 14.60 -3.42
C GLN A 125 6.06 15.97 -2.97
N ARG A 126 5.18 16.96 -2.77
CA ARG A 126 5.59 18.26 -2.25
C ARG A 126 6.11 18.19 -0.81
N LEU A 127 5.49 17.38 0.05
CA LEU A 127 6.00 17.09 1.39
C LEU A 127 7.44 16.54 1.32
N SER A 128 7.66 15.54 0.44
CA SER A 128 8.98 14.94 0.24
C SER A 128 10.02 15.97 -0.20
N GLU A 129 9.69 16.83 -1.16
CA GLU A 129 10.57 17.91 -1.62
C GLU A 129 10.96 18.85 -0.47
N LEU A 130 9.98 19.33 0.30
CA LEU A 130 10.25 20.23 1.43
C LEU A 130 11.12 19.58 2.53
N LEU A 131 10.93 18.27 2.78
CA LEU A 131 11.78 17.53 3.69
C LEU A 131 13.22 17.44 3.16
N MET A 132 13.40 17.12 1.88
CA MET A 132 14.73 17.07 1.23
C MET A 132 15.40 18.46 1.18
N GLU A 133 14.64 19.54 1.01
CA GLU A 133 15.10 20.91 1.10
C GLU A 133 15.51 21.32 2.54
N GLY A 134 15.22 20.43 3.53
CA GLY A 134 15.52 20.66 4.93
C GLY A 134 14.63 21.73 5.58
N TYR A 135 13.40 21.91 5.12
CA TYR A 135 12.47 22.93 5.62
C TYR A 135 12.26 22.88 7.13
N VAL A 136 12.10 21.69 7.70
CA VAL A 136 11.89 21.49 9.14
C VAL A 136 13.20 21.54 9.97
N GLY A 137 14.36 21.50 9.31
CA GLY A 137 15.64 21.31 9.98
C GLY A 137 15.79 19.86 10.47
N GLN A 138 16.36 19.69 11.67
CA GLN A 138 16.44 18.36 12.30
C GLN A 138 15.05 17.98 12.84
N PRO A 139 14.44 16.89 12.38
CA PRO A 139 13.18 16.41 12.94
C PRO A 139 13.33 16.07 14.44
N ARG A 140 12.32 16.45 15.23
CA ARG A 140 12.24 16.19 16.69
C ARG A 140 11.10 15.25 17.04
N LEU A 141 10.07 15.21 16.19
CA LEU A 141 8.92 14.33 16.35
C LEU A 141 8.24 14.14 14.99
N ILE A 142 7.93 12.90 14.66
CA ILE A 142 7.04 12.53 13.55
C ILE A 142 5.77 11.94 14.17
N LYS A 143 4.60 12.41 13.73
CA LYS A 143 3.32 11.88 14.18
C LYS A 143 2.46 11.52 12.98
N ILE A 144 1.89 10.31 13.00
CA ILE A 144 1.06 9.77 11.94
C ILE A 144 -0.22 9.21 12.54
N ASP A 145 -1.36 9.72 12.06
CA ASP A 145 -2.68 9.19 12.37
C ASP A 145 -3.38 8.77 11.08
N TRP A 146 -3.86 7.54 10.99
CA TRP A 146 -4.78 7.13 9.94
C TRP A 146 -6.00 6.48 10.57
N LEU A 147 -7.03 7.31 10.82
CA LEU A 147 -8.21 6.97 11.60
C LEU A 147 -9.46 7.05 10.73
N VAL A 148 -10.00 5.89 10.34
CA VAL A 148 -11.13 5.76 9.43
C VAL A 148 -12.19 4.80 9.96
N SER A 149 -13.40 4.89 9.43
CA SER A 149 -14.55 4.06 9.84
C SER A 149 -14.88 2.92 8.88
N GLY A 150 -14.05 2.66 7.89
CA GLY A 150 -14.35 1.72 6.82
C GLY A 150 -14.69 0.30 7.26
N ARG A 151 -14.32 -0.09 8.49
CA ARG A 151 -14.62 -1.39 9.10
C ARG A 151 -15.38 -1.29 10.43
N ALA A 152 -15.83 -0.10 10.83
CA ALA A 152 -16.47 0.16 12.10
C ALA A 152 -17.85 -0.52 12.26
N ASP A 153 -18.56 -0.74 11.15
CA ASP A 153 -19.81 -1.47 11.17
C ASP A 153 -19.55 -2.98 11.38
N ALA A 154 -19.95 -3.50 12.55
CA ALA A 154 -19.81 -4.90 12.92
C ALA A 154 -20.68 -5.86 12.07
N SER A 155 -21.74 -5.34 11.42
CA SER A 155 -22.62 -6.13 10.55
C SER A 155 -22.02 -6.44 9.17
N ARG A 156 -20.86 -5.86 8.83
CA ARG A 156 -20.17 -6.18 7.56
C ARG A 156 -19.81 -7.66 7.50
N PRO A 157 -20.01 -8.32 6.36
CA PRO A 157 -19.74 -9.75 6.21
C PRO A 157 -18.28 -10.11 6.52
N TRP A 158 -18.12 -11.25 7.17
CA TRP A 158 -16.82 -11.86 7.42
C TRP A 158 -16.14 -12.22 6.08
N ASN A 159 -14.85 -11.96 5.97
CA ASN A 159 -14.02 -12.32 4.82
C ASN A 159 -12.54 -12.43 5.26
N TRP A 160 -11.61 -12.58 4.30
CA TRP A 160 -10.18 -12.70 4.56
C TRP A 160 -9.60 -11.56 5.43
N TYR A 161 -10.17 -10.34 5.34
CA TYR A 161 -9.73 -9.19 6.14
C TYR A 161 -9.94 -9.39 7.65
N ALA A 162 -10.82 -10.30 8.04
CA ALA A 162 -11.05 -10.66 9.44
C ALA A 162 -10.04 -11.68 9.98
N ARG A 163 -9.11 -12.14 9.14
CA ARG A 163 -8.17 -13.23 9.45
C ARG A 163 -6.72 -12.75 9.44
N LYS A 164 -6.02 -12.90 10.58
CA LYS A 164 -4.59 -12.62 10.70
C LYS A 164 -3.75 -13.49 9.74
N ASP A 165 -4.06 -14.79 9.66
CA ASP A 165 -3.37 -15.76 8.81
C ASP A 165 -3.58 -15.54 7.29
N GLN A 166 -4.45 -14.62 6.90
CA GLN A 166 -4.67 -14.22 5.51
C GLN A 166 -4.17 -12.80 5.18
N GLY A 167 -3.41 -12.20 6.09
CA GLY A 167 -2.92 -10.82 5.93
C GLY A 167 -3.99 -9.76 6.13
N GLY A 168 -5.09 -10.11 6.85
CA GLY A 168 -6.15 -9.18 7.23
C GLY A 168 -5.69 -8.19 8.30
N GLY A 169 -6.59 -7.26 8.62
CA GLY A 169 -6.38 -6.27 9.68
C GLY A 169 -5.97 -4.88 9.20
N ALA A 170 -5.99 -3.95 10.15
CA ALA A 170 -5.60 -2.56 9.91
C ALA A 170 -4.09 -2.43 9.65
N LEU A 171 -3.27 -3.23 10.32
CA LEU A 171 -1.83 -3.24 10.10
C LEU A 171 -1.49 -3.64 8.65
N GLY A 172 -2.09 -4.72 8.14
CA GLY A 172 -1.89 -5.13 6.74
C GLY A 172 -2.40 -4.09 5.73
N ALA A 173 -3.60 -3.56 5.96
CA ALA A 173 -4.25 -2.67 5.00
C ALA A 173 -3.71 -1.23 5.01
N LEU A 174 -3.45 -0.66 6.19
CA LEU A 174 -3.01 0.71 6.38
C LEU A 174 -1.52 0.79 6.72
N GLY A 175 -1.04 -0.13 7.57
CA GLY A 175 0.35 -0.17 8.02
C GLY A 175 1.33 -0.43 6.90
N SER A 176 0.99 -1.26 5.91
CA SER A 176 1.86 -1.50 4.75
C SER A 176 2.20 -0.22 3.98
N HIS A 177 1.23 0.64 3.71
CA HIS A 177 1.48 1.97 3.15
C HIS A 177 2.24 2.87 4.11
N THR A 178 1.87 2.82 5.40
CA THR A 178 2.48 3.69 6.43
C THR A 178 3.96 3.42 6.57
N PHE A 179 4.38 2.18 6.61
CA PHE A 179 5.80 1.82 6.68
C PHE A 179 6.56 2.16 5.40
N ASP A 180 5.91 2.04 4.25
CA ASP A 180 6.51 2.47 2.99
C ASP A 180 6.82 3.97 2.98
N TYR A 181 5.83 4.82 3.27
CA TYR A 181 6.09 6.25 3.22
C TYR A 181 6.93 6.77 4.40
N ILE A 182 6.94 6.10 5.57
CA ILE A 182 7.90 6.40 6.63
C ILE A 182 9.33 6.19 6.12
N SER A 183 9.59 5.03 5.52
CA SER A 183 10.90 4.72 4.94
C SER A 183 11.32 5.70 3.84
N TRP A 184 10.38 6.05 2.97
CA TRP A 184 10.61 6.98 1.87
C TRP A 184 10.93 8.41 2.35
N LEU A 185 10.18 8.91 3.34
CA LEU A 185 10.26 10.31 3.78
C LEU A 185 11.33 10.53 4.86
N PHE A 186 11.60 9.54 5.71
CA PHE A 186 12.39 9.71 6.93
C PHE A 186 13.53 8.69 7.04
N GLY A 187 13.66 7.77 6.08
CA GLY A 187 14.68 6.72 6.14
C GLY A 187 14.29 5.52 7.02
N PRO A 188 15.26 4.64 7.36
CA PRO A 188 14.97 3.42 8.08
C PRO A 188 14.69 3.67 9.57
N ALA A 189 13.89 2.79 10.17
CA ALA A 189 13.71 2.71 11.61
C ALA A 189 14.84 1.88 12.22
N ARG A 190 15.25 2.22 13.45
CA ARG A 190 16.22 1.47 14.26
C ARG A 190 15.55 0.40 15.11
N ARG A 191 14.39 0.72 15.70
CA ARG A 191 13.59 -0.19 16.53
C ARG A 191 12.15 0.29 16.60
N LEU A 192 11.25 -0.61 16.96
CA LEU A 192 9.84 -0.29 17.15
C LEU A 192 9.22 -0.99 18.36
N CYS A 193 8.10 -0.42 18.83
CA CYS A 193 7.23 -1.04 19.82
C CYS A 193 5.78 -0.92 19.35
N GLY A 194 5.08 -2.07 19.21
CA GLY A 194 3.74 -2.15 18.67
C GLY A 194 2.71 -2.71 19.66
N ARG A 195 1.50 -2.12 19.63
CA ARG A 195 0.32 -2.67 20.31
C ARG A 195 -0.81 -2.80 19.31
N LEU A 196 -1.25 -4.04 19.08
CA LEU A 196 -2.39 -4.36 18.21
C LEU A 196 -3.62 -4.66 19.08
N SER A 197 -4.81 -4.32 18.57
CA SER A 197 -6.07 -4.67 19.22
C SER A 197 -7.14 -5.01 18.18
N THR A 198 -8.06 -5.91 18.59
CA THR A 198 -9.22 -6.34 17.83
C THR A 198 -10.45 -6.03 18.68
N THR A 199 -11.14 -4.93 18.36
CA THR A 199 -12.32 -4.49 19.11
C THR A 199 -13.60 -5.11 18.57
N ILE A 200 -13.68 -5.37 17.26
CA ILE A 200 -14.77 -6.12 16.63
C ILE A 200 -14.34 -7.57 16.49
N THR A 201 -14.68 -8.38 17.50
CA THR A 201 -14.24 -9.77 17.62
C THR A 201 -15.10 -10.79 16.88
N THR A 202 -16.23 -10.34 16.28
CA THR A 202 -17.16 -11.22 15.56
C THR A 202 -17.80 -10.50 14.39
N ARG A 203 -17.95 -11.18 13.25
CA ARG A 203 -18.67 -10.70 12.09
C ARG A 203 -19.58 -11.80 11.51
N PRO A 204 -20.70 -11.44 10.86
CA PRO A 204 -21.60 -12.44 10.28
C PRO A 204 -20.95 -13.15 9.10
N ASP A 205 -21.08 -14.47 9.10
CA ASP A 205 -20.76 -15.31 7.95
C ASP A 205 -21.65 -14.93 6.75
N PRO A 206 -21.09 -14.70 5.55
CA PRO A 206 -21.87 -14.26 4.39
C PRO A 206 -22.90 -15.30 3.90
N GLU A 207 -22.73 -16.58 4.21
CA GLU A 207 -23.62 -17.66 3.75
C GLU A 207 -24.70 -17.99 4.77
N THR A 208 -24.33 -18.04 6.06
CA THR A 208 -25.23 -18.51 7.12
C THR A 208 -25.75 -17.41 8.03
N GLY A 209 -25.13 -16.22 8.03
CA GLY A 209 -25.41 -15.15 8.97
C GLY A 209 -24.88 -15.40 10.40
N ALA A 210 -24.34 -16.58 10.69
CA ALA A 210 -23.79 -16.90 12.00
C ALA A 210 -22.54 -16.09 12.31
N GLY A 211 -22.31 -15.75 13.59
CA GLY A 211 -21.12 -15.02 14.01
C GLY A 211 -19.84 -15.85 13.83
N LYS A 212 -18.89 -15.35 13.07
CA LYS A 212 -17.52 -15.86 12.91
C LYS A 212 -16.51 -15.02 13.65
N SER A 213 -15.55 -15.66 14.29
CA SER A 213 -14.45 -15.00 15.01
C SER A 213 -13.58 -14.15 14.08
N VAL A 214 -13.16 -13.00 14.57
CA VAL A 214 -12.19 -12.09 13.98
C VAL A 214 -10.93 -12.12 14.84
N ASP A 215 -9.78 -12.43 14.27
CA ASP A 215 -8.47 -12.48 14.94
C ASP A 215 -7.47 -11.46 14.37
N ALA A 216 -7.82 -10.82 13.27
CA ALA A 216 -7.05 -9.71 12.71
C ALA A 216 -7.27 -8.42 13.51
N ASP A 217 -6.25 -7.60 13.61
CA ASP A 217 -6.31 -6.30 14.29
C ASP A 217 -7.22 -5.31 13.53
N ASP A 218 -7.88 -4.44 14.27
CA ASP A 218 -8.62 -3.30 13.73
C ASP A 218 -7.98 -1.95 14.11
N THR A 219 -7.03 -1.98 15.05
CA THR A 219 -6.30 -0.82 15.53
C THR A 219 -4.85 -1.20 15.86
N ALA A 220 -3.89 -0.39 15.41
CA ALA A 220 -2.49 -0.50 15.72
C ALA A 220 -1.93 0.81 16.26
N ASN A 221 -1.24 0.77 17.41
CA ASN A 221 -0.46 1.86 17.97
C ASN A 221 1.01 1.46 17.93
N ILE A 222 1.85 2.25 17.27
CA ILE A 222 3.24 1.89 17.02
C ILE A 222 4.12 3.09 17.36
N LEU A 223 5.18 2.84 18.11
CA LEU A 223 6.27 3.78 18.36
C LEU A 223 7.49 3.29 17.60
N LEU A 224 8.13 4.17 16.83
CA LEU A 224 9.39 3.88 16.16
C LEU A 224 10.46 4.87 16.65
N GLU A 225 11.68 4.40 16.71
CA GLU A 225 12.88 5.23 16.78
C GLU A 225 13.55 5.13 15.42
N MET A 226 13.65 6.26 14.71
CA MET A 226 14.32 6.29 13.41
C MET A 226 15.83 6.10 13.56
N ALA A 227 16.54 5.80 12.49
CA ALA A 227 18.00 5.57 12.54
C ALA A 227 18.80 6.78 13.06
N ASP A 228 18.29 8.00 12.83
CA ASP A 228 18.86 9.25 13.34
C ASP A 228 18.43 9.58 14.78
N GLY A 229 17.66 8.71 15.43
CA GLY A 229 17.12 8.88 16.77
C GLY A 229 15.80 9.64 16.85
N THR A 230 15.26 10.12 15.74
CA THR A 230 13.96 10.83 15.72
C THR A 230 12.83 9.89 16.18
N PRO A 231 12.00 10.28 17.18
CA PRO A 231 10.81 9.52 17.56
C PRO A 231 9.72 9.65 16.52
N CYS A 232 9.08 8.53 16.19
CA CYS A 232 7.90 8.50 15.32
C CYS A 232 6.75 7.76 16.01
N GLN A 233 5.58 8.39 16.07
CA GLN A 233 4.37 7.85 16.65
C GLN A 233 3.35 7.58 15.54
N VAL A 234 2.79 6.37 15.49
CA VAL A 234 1.81 5.95 14.51
C VAL A 234 0.56 5.41 15.18
N THR A 235 -0.61 5.90 14.77
CA THR A 235 -1.91 5.34 15.17
C THR A 235 -2.72 5.02 13.94
N LEU A 236 -3.05 3.74 13.76
CA LEU A 236 -3.88 3.25 12.65
C LEU A 236 -5.15 2.66 13.22
N SER A 237 -6.31 3.02 12.68
CA SER A 237 -7.57 2.35 13.02
C SER A 237 -8.54 2.37 11.86
N ALA A 238 -9.15 1.21 11.59
CA ALA A 238 -10.18 1.04 10.58
C ALA A 238 -11.61 1.08 11.14
N VAL A 239 -11.75 1.31 12.45
CA VAL A 239 -13.04 1.22 13.20
C VAL A 239 -13.40 2.50 13.96
N THR A 240 -12.76 3.62 13.67
CA THR A 240 -13.03 4.90 14.31
C THR A 240 -14.10 5.70 13.57
N TYR A 241 -15.34 5.74 14.09
CA TYR A 241 -16.34 6.67 13.59
C TYR A 241 -15.88 8.11 13.79
N GLN A 242 -16.07 8.95 12.76
CA GLN A 242 -15.65 10.37 12.76
C GLN A 242 -14.16 10.57 13.07
N GLY A 243 -13.33 9.56 12.75
CA GLY A 243 -11.88 9.69 12.84
C GLY A 243 -11.38 10.86 11.98
N ARG A 244 -10.25 11.43 12.37
CA ARG A 244 -9.72 12.63 11.69
C ARG A 244 -9.23 12.38 10.24
N GLY A 245 -9.23 11.15 9.77
CA GLY A 245 -8.70 10.78 8.45
C GLY A 245 -7.21 10.43 8.49
N HIS A 246 -6.46 10.82 7.45
CA HIS A 246 -5.05 10.45 7.30
C HIS A 246 -4.15 11.69 7.42
N TRP A 247 -3.24 11.69 8.40
CA TRP A 247 -2.40 12.83 8.76
C TRP A 247 -0.96 12.41 9.00
N VAL A 248 -0.01 13.24 8.54
CA VAL A 248 1.43 13.16 8.78
C VAL A 248 1.90 14.52 9.26
N GLU A 249 2.46 14.58 10.45
CA GLU A 249 2.95 15.81 11.07
C GLU A 249 4.44 15.65 11.38
N VAL A 250 5.24 16.61 10.96
CA VAL A 250 6.70 16.60 11.14
C VAL A 250 7.11 17.90 11.85
N TYR A 251 7.60 17.75 13.07
CA TYR A 251 8.05 18.85 13.91
C TYR A 251 9.56 18.85 14.00
N GLY A 252 10.21 19.89 13.53
CA GLY A 252 11.65 20.03 13.58
C GLY A 252 12.12 21.25 14.37
N ASP A 253 13.42 21.49 14.37
CA ASP A 253 14.04 22.61 15.08
C ASP A 253 13.91 23.95 14.35
N ARG A 254 13.61 23.92 13.03
CA ARG A 254 13.42 25.12 12.20
C ARG A 254 11.99 25.36 11.77
N GLY A 255 11.16 24.31 11.73
CA GLY A 255 9.80 24.43 11.25
C GLY A 255 8.98 23.17 11.44
N THR A 256 7.74 23.25 10.92
CA THR A 256 6.73 22.20 10.98
C THR A 256 6.14 22.00 9.61
N LEU A 257 5.89 20.75 9.23
CA LEU A 257 5.11 20.38 8.06
C LEU A 257 3.94 19.51 8.52
N VAL A 258 2.74 19.78 8.01
CA VAL A 258 1.53 18.99 8.28
C VAL A 258 0.88 18.64 6.96
N LEU A 259 0.80 17.36 6.65
CA LEU A 259 0.06 16.83 5.51
C LEU A 259 -1.18 16.12 6.04
N GLY A 260 -2.35 16.35 5.44
CA GLY A 260 -3.52 15.63 5.91
C GLY A 260 -4.73 15.70 4.99
N SER A 261 -5.60 14.71 5.16
CA SER A 261 -6.93 14.64 4.56
C SER A 261 -7.95 14.10 5.56
N GLY A 262 -9.03 14.82 5.74
CA GLY A 262 -10.20 14.35 6.49
C GLY A 262 -11.16 13.48 5.67
N ASN A 263 -10.87 13.24 4.40
CA ASN A 263 -11.72 12.44 3.52
C ASN A 263 -11.62 10.94 3.87
N GLN A 264 -12.68 10.40 4.45
CA GLN A 264 -12.72 8.99 4.87
C GLN A 264 -13.25 8.04 3.80
N THR A 265 -13.87 8.55 2.75
CA THR A 265 -14.49 7.76 1.68
C THR A 265 -13.56 7.59 0.47
N ASP A 266 -12.80 8.63 0.18
CA ASP A 266 -11.77 8.64 -0.86
C ASP A 266 -10.49 9.21 -0.24
N TYR A 267 -9.66 8.32 0.29
CA TYR A 267 -8.48 8.67 1.08
C TYR A 267 -7.34 9.30 0.27
N VAL A 268 -7.44 9.31 -1.06
CA VAL A 268 -6.46 9.96 -1.94
C VAL A 268 -6.83 11.41 -2.22
N HIS A 269 -8.11 11.71 -2.36
CA HIS A 269 -8.57 13.07 -2.57
C HIS A 269 -8.54 13.88 -1.26
N GLY A 270 -8.26 15.17 -1.41
CA GLY A 270 -8.37 16.13 -0.31
C GLY A 270 -7.12 16.26 0.56
N PHE A 271 -5.99 15.67 0.18
CA PHE A 271 -4.73 15.98 0.87
C PHE A 271 -4.35 17.44 0.68
N GLN A 272 -4.12 18.10 1.80
CA GLN A 272 -3.59 19.45 1.88
C GLN A 272 -2.27 19.42 2.64
N LEU A 273 -1.40 20.37 2.35
CA LEU A 273 -0.11 20.53 3.00
C LEU A 273 -0.04 21.93 3.64
N TRP A 274 0.39 21.97 4.89
CA TRP A 274 0.64 23.20 5.63
C TRP A 274 2.08 23.22 6.13
N ALA A 275 2.63 24.41 6.25
CA ALA A 275 3.99 24.63 6.73
C ALA A 275 4.08 25.85 7.63
N ALA A 276 4.99 25.81 8.59
CA ALA A 276 5.37 26.96 9.42
C ALA A 276 6.87 26.92 9.72
N LEU A 277 7.55 28.05 9.62
CA LEU A 277 8.85 28.23 10.26
C LEU A 277 8.67 28.54 11.76
N ALA A 278 9.71 28.32 12.54
CA ALA A 278 9.67 28.56 13.99
C ALA A 278 9.18 29.98 14.31
N GLY A 279 8.16 30.08 15.15
CA GLY A 279 7.53 31.35 15.54
C GLY A 279 6.55 31.95 14.53
N GLN A 280 6.30 31.28 13.41
CA GLN A 280 5.33 31.72 12.40
C GLN A 280 4.04 30.87 12.46
N PRO A 281 2.90 31.42 12.02
CA PRO A 281 1.67 30.64 11.90
C PRO A 281 1.78 29.55 10.83
N LEU A 282 1.03 28.49 11.00
CA LEU A 282 0.88 27.44 10.01
C LEU A 282 0.05 27.97 8.84
N ILE A 283 0.62 27.92 7.63
CA ILE A 283 -0.01 28.39 6.39
C ILE A 283 -0.14 27.24 5.40
N THR A 284 -1.14 27.30 4.52
CA THR A 284 -1.28 26.35 3.40
C THR A 284 -0.14 26.48 2.42
N VAL A 285 0.45 25.37 2.02
CA VAL A 285 1.47 25.29 0.99
C VAL A 285 0.80 25.04 -0.36
N GLU A 286 1.15 25.86 -1.34
CA GLU A 286 0.74 25.64 -2.72
C GLU A 286 1.43 24.40 -3.28
N ILE A 287 0.67 23.54 -3.95
CA ILE A 287 1.20 22.39 -4.66
C ILE A 287 1.55 22.83 -6.09
N PRO A 288 2.83 22.73 -6.51
CA PRO A 288 3.22 23.16 -7.84
C PRO A 288 2.51 22.38 -8.95
N SER A 289 2.02 23.06 -9.98
CA SER A 289 1.27 22.44 -11.09
C SER A 289 2.04 21.33 -11.84
N ARG A 290 3.38 21.34 -11.80
CA ARG A 290 4.20 20.22 -12.32
C ARG A 290 3.98 18.90 -11.62
N LEU A 291 3.42 18.92 -10.40
CA LEU A 291 3.07 17.72 -9.63
C LEU A 291 1.63 17.29 -9.86
N ASP A 292 0.78 18.11 -10.48
CA ASP A 292 -0.62 17.80 -10.71
C ASP A 292 -0.80 16.56 -11.57
N PHE A 293 -1.89 15.85 -11.35
CA PHE A 293 -2.28 14.76 -12.24
C PHE A 293 -2.73 15.34 -13.59
N PRO A 294 -2.25 14.78 -14.72
CA PRO A 294 -2.71 15.21 -16.05
C PRO A 294 -4.22 15.04 -16.24
N LYS A 295 -4.81 14.08 -15.51
CA LYS A 295 -6.24 13.79 -15.49
C LYS A 295 -6.66 13.33 -14.12
N THR A 296 -7.81 13.79 -13.65
CA THR A 296 -8.47 13.33 -12.42
C THR A 296 -9.61 12.38 -12.75
N TYR A 297 -9.98 11.55 -11.77
CA TYR A 297 -11.01 10.53 -11.90
C TYR A 297 -11.95 10.59 -10.68
N PRO A 298 -13.20 10.12 -10.80
CA PRO A 298 -14.12 10.03 -9.65
C PRO A 298 -13.57 9.17 -8.50
N ASP A 299 -12.85 8.08 -8.82
CA ASP A 299 -12.09 7.31 -7.84
C ASP A 299 -10.67 7.89 -7.75
N GLY A 300 -10.33 8.51 -6.63
CA GLY A 300 -9.06 9.20 -6.44
C GLY A 300 -7.81 8.32 -6.55
N ARG A 301 -7.98 7.00 -6.44
CA ARG A 301 -6.87 6.04 -6.54
C ARG A 301 -6.39 5.82 -7.98
N LEU A 302 -7.22 6.11 -8.99
CA LEU A 302 -6.84 5.87 -10.39
C LEU A 302 -5.66 6.73 -10.85
N ALA A 303 -5.66 8.00 -10.52
CA ALA A 303 -4.60 8.90 -10.99
C ALA A 303 -3.20 8.52 -10.43
N PRO A 304 -3.01 8.31 -9.10
CA PRO A 304 -1.73 7.86 -8.59
C PRO A 304 -1.38 6.44 -9.05
N PHE A 305 -2.35 5.52 -9.17
CA PHE A 305 -2.11 4.18 -9.73
C PHE A 305 -1.56 4.25 -11.16
N ILE A 306 -2.08 5.13 -12.03
CA ILE A 306 -1.55 5.33 -13.38
C ILE A 306 -0.08 5.80 -13.33
N ARG A 307 0.31 6.61 -12.36
CA ARG A 307 1.73 6.96 -12.15
C ARG A 307 2.57 5.79 -11.64
N VAL A 308 2.01 4.90 -10.83
CA VAL A 308 2.67 3.63 -10.48
C VAL A 308 2.90 2.79 -11.74
N VAL A 309 1.91 2.71 -12.62
CA VAL A 309 2.05 2.00 -13.91
C VAL A 309 3.12 2.65 -14.79
N ASP A 310 3.13 3.98 -14.91
CA ASP A 310 4.15 4.70 -15.68
C ASP A 310 5.57 4.44 -15.13
N HIS A 311 5.73 4.51 -13.81
CA HIS A 311 6.97 4.15 -13.13
C HIS A 311 7.41 2.71 -13.43
N TRP A 312 6.49 1.75 -13.37
CA TRP A 312 6.77 0.34 -13.68
C TRP A 312 7.19 0.13 -15.13
N VAL A 313 6.47 0.74 -16.08
CA VAL A 313 6.79 0.67 -17.52
C VAL A 313 8.17 1.28 -17.80
N ASN A 314 8.48 2.43 -17.21
CA ASN A 314 9.80 3.07 -17.34
C ASN A 314 10.92 2.20 -16.76
N SER A 315 10.64 1.44 -15.69
CA SER A 315 11.58 0.47 -15.13
C SER A 315 11.88 -0.69 -16.10
N MET A 316 10.86 -1.16 -16.83
CA MET A 316 11.04 -2.19 -17.87
C MET A 316 11.95 -1.70 -19.00
N ASP A 317 11.76 -0.46 -19.45
CA ASP A 317 12.53 0.10 -20.57
C ASP A 317 13.99 0.39 -20.21
N SER A 318 14.20 0.93 -19.01
CA SER A 318 15.53 1.36 -18.57
C SER A 318 16.39 0.22 -18.04
N GLY A 319 15.78 -0.89 -17.62
CA GLY A 319 16.45 -1.94 -16.85
C GLY A 319 16.91 -1.49 -15.47
N GLN A 320 16.44 -0.30 -15.02
CA GLN A 320 16.68 0.21 -13.67
C GLN A 320 15.40 0.00 -12.83
N TYR A 321 15.57 -0.40 -11.59
CA TYR A 321 14.46 -0.74 -10.71
C TYR A 321 14.38 0.21 -9.51
N PRO A 322 13.98 1.49 -9.74
CA PRO A 322 13.84 2.47 -8.68
C PRO A 322 12.65 2.15 -7.77
N ALA A 323 12.61 2.77 -6.60
CA ALA A 323 11.48 2.67 -5.66
C ALA A 323 10.20 3.34 -6.21
N PRO A 324 9.00 2.79 -5.96
CA PRO A 324 8.72 1.60 -5.15
C PRO A 324 8.78 0.29 -5.95
N SER A 325 9.57 -0.64 -5.47
CA SER A 325 9.75 -1.99 -6.02
C SER A 325 9.49 -3.05 -4.94
N LEU A 326 9.74 -4.33 -5.23
CA LEU A 326 9.71 -5.38 -4.20
C LEU A 326 10.68 -5.12 -3.03
N ARG A 327 11.74 -4.32 -3.21
CA ARG A 327 12.66 -3.95 -2.13
C ARG A 327 11.94 -3.18 -1.01
N GLU A 328 11.15 -2.18 -1.38
CA GLU A 328 10.33 -1.41 -0.45
C GLU A 328 9.21 -2.27 0.13
N GLY A 329 8.68 -3.19 -0.67
CA GLY A 329 7.71 -4.19 -0.23
C GLY A 329 8.27 -5.11 0.86
N VAL A 330 9.50 -5.59 0.73
CA VAL A 330 10.21 -6.40 1.75
C VAL A 330 10.36 -5.62 3.04
N TYR A 331 10.82 -4.37 2.96
CA TYR A 331 11.03 -3.55 4.15
C TYR A 331 9.72 -3.23 4.88
N SER A 332 8.68 -2.87 4.14
CA SER A 332 7.34 -2.66 4.72
C SER A 332 6.81 -3.93 5.40
N GLN A 333 6.97 -5.10 4.76
CA GLN A 333 6.56 -6.38 5.34
C GLN A 333 7.36 -6.72 6.60
N LEU A 334 8.68 -6.46 6.60
CA LEU A 334 9.54 -6.64 7.78
C LEU A 334 9.03 -5.83 8.98
N LEU A 335 8.69 -4.57 8.79
CA LEU A 335 8.17 -3.73 9.89
C LEU A 335 6.79 -4.20 10.38
N MET A 336 5.95 -4.78 9.53
CA MET A 336 4.70 -5.42 9.97
C MET A 336 4.97 -6.66 10.82
N ASP A 337 5.88 -7.55 10.38
CA ASP A 337 6.26 -8.75 11.13
C ASP A 337 6.85 -8.39 12.50
N LEU A 338 7.73 -7.40 12.55
CA LEU A 338 8.31 -6.87 13.80
C LEU A 338 7.26 -6.21 14.70
N THR A 339 6.23 -5.58 14.13
CA THR A 339 5.12 -5.03 14.91
C THR A 339 4.30 -6.13 15.58
N HIS A 340 4.03 -7.23 14.88
CA HIS A 340 3.42 -8.43 15.47
C HIS A 340 4.31 -9.03 16.57
N GLN A 341 5.59 -9.19 16.30
CA GLN A 341 6.57 -9.71 17.26
C GLN A 341 6.63 -8.84 18.53
N SER A 342 6.69 -7.52 18.37
CA SER A 342 6.69 -6.56 19.48
C SER A 342 5.41 -6.66 20.31
N HIS A 343 4.26 -6.73 19.65
CA HIS A 343 2.97 -6.89 20.32
C HIS A 343 2.91 -8.18 21.16
N GLU A 344 3.34 -9.32 20.61
CA GLU A 344 3.34 -10.62 21.27
C GLU A 344 4.31 -10.67 22.45
N GLN A 345 5.49 -10.03 22.30
CA GLN A 345 6.52 -10.00 23.34
C GLN A 345 6.32 -8.86 24.37
N GLY A 346 5.47 -7.89 24.10
CA GLY A 346 5.23 -6.73 24.96
C GLY A 346 6.46 -5.82 25.16
N ARG A 347 7.36 -5.76 24.17
CA ARG A 347 8.63 -4.99 24.27
C ARG A 347 9.05 -4.37 22.95
N TRP A 348 10.01 -3.46 23.02
CA TRP A 348 10.74 -2.96 21.86
C TRP A 348 11.48 -4.09 21.14
N VAL A 349 11.48 -4.04 19.81
CA VAL A 349 12.25 -4.93 18.95
C VAL A 349 13.13 -4.10 18.01
N ASP A 350 14.36 -4.54 17.81
CA ASP A 350 15.28 -3.89 16.88
C ASP A 350 14.91 -4.24 15.44
N VAL A 351 15.09 -3.28 14.55
CA VAL A 351 14.95 -3.49 13.11
C VAL A 351 16.33 -3.89 12.58
N PRO A 352 16.48 -5.09 12.00
CA PRO A 352 17.77 -5.49 11.43
C PRO A 352 18.17 -4.56 10.28
N VAL A 353 19.45 -4.20 10.24
CA VAL A 353 20.08 -3.32 9.24
C VAL A 353 20.30 -4.06 7.93
#